data_8e3e363ffbc07529c5ed12b525658fe0
#
_entry.id   8e3e363ffbc07529c5ed12b525658fe0
#
_cell.length_a   1.000
_cell.length_b   1.000
_cell.length_c   1.000
_cell.angle_alpha   90.00
_cell.angle_beta   90.00
_cell.angle_gamma   90.00
#
_symmetry.space_group_name_H-M   'P 1'
#
loop_
_entity.id
_entity.type
_entity.pdbx_description
1 polymer ?
#
loop_
_entity_poly.entity_id
_entity_poly.type
_entity_poly.pdbx_seq_one_letter_code
_entity_poly.pdbx_strand_id
1 'polypeptide(L)'
;MDDLQPEELLPNGFSETLLELLNASPQGLGEYLLIRQLAERYPDSLFAEPGALQDPLRLFQLHFLLFHMLYQLADQLAELDQTLSIHALHIRLLPRDASAPGIALEDPLRRYYLDWQQWRETHAEDVQRLLDGFWRRQPKSMVTADELQQALIVMELQEPTDARAIKQRYRALVRVHHPDRGGDTARAQELNQAMLILQRYYGKV
;
A
#
# COMPACT_ATOMS: atom_id res chain seq x y z
N MET A 1 19.36 16.07 -6.67
CA MET A 1 18.38 15.04 -7.13
C MET A 1 17.12 15.67 -7.75
N ASP A 2 17.23 16.92 -8.20
CA ASP A 2 16.05 17.76 -8.45
C ASP A 2 15.44 17.64 -9.85
N ASP A 3 15.97 16.79 -10.73
CA ASP A 3 15.51 16.76 -12.14
C ASP A 3 15.27 15.35 -12.69
N LEU A 4 15.20 14.32 -11.82
CA LEU A 4 14.94 12.95 -12.23
C LEU A 4 13.49 12.80 -12.69
N GLN A 5 13.30 12.24 -13.89
CA GLN A 5 11.98 11.90 -14.41
C GLN A 5 11.64 10.44 -14.07
N PRO A 6 10.33 10.07 -14.02
CA PRO A 6 9.92 8.70 -13.71
C PRO A 6 10.62 7.64 -14.57
N GLU A 7 10.79 7.94 -15.86
CA GLU A 7 11.41 7.04 -16.83
C GLU A 7 12.89 6.73 -16.54
N GLU A 8 13.59 7.64 -15.88
CA GLU A 8 15.00 7.46 -15.48
C GLU A 8 15.16 6.55 -14.25
N LEU A 9 14.08 6.40 -13.47
CA LEU A 9 14.04 5.57 -12.28
C LEU A 9 13.60 4.14 -12.56
N LEU A 10 13.05 3.90 -13.76
CA LEU A 10 12.42 2.65 -14.12
C LEU A 10 13.29 1.86 -15.10
N PRO A 11 13.32 0.54 -14.98
CA PRO A 11 13.93 -0.32 -15.98
C PRO A 11 13.24 -0.21 -17.34
N ASN A 12 13.99 -0.44 -18.41
CA ASN A 12 13.41 -0.53 -19.74
C ASN A 12 12.35 -1.65 -19.81
N GLY A 13 11.24 -1.39 -20.48
CA GLY A 13 10.15 -2.36 -20.58
C GLY A 13 9.30 -2.51 -19.33
N PHE A 14 9.35 -1.53 -18.42
CA PHE A 14 8.60 -1.61 -17.14
C PHE A 14 7.10 -1.68 -17.36
N SER A 15 6.53 -0.85 -18.24
CA SER A 15 5.10 -0.83 -18.53
C SER A 15 4.61 -2.15 -19.12
N GLU A 16 5.40 -2.75 -20.04
CA GLU A 16 5.12 -4.05 -20.62
C GLU A 16 5.13 -5.15 -19.56
N THR A 17 6.14 -5.15 -18.69
CA THR A 17 6.21 -6.12 -17.59
C THR A 17 5.04 -5.95 -16.62
N LEU A 18 4.67 -4.71 -16.30
CA LEU A 18 3.51 -4.41 -15.43
C LEU A 18 2.23 -4.98 -16.05
N LEU A 19 2.03 -4.78 -17.35
CA LEU A 19 0.90 -5.33 -18.07
C LEU A 19 0.92 -6.87 -18.12
N GLU A 20 2.09 -7.51 -18.33
CA GLU A 20 2.25 -8.96 -18.27
C GLU A 20 1.82 -9.53 -16.91
N LEU A 21 2.27 -8.93 -15.80
CA LEU A 21 1.94 -9.36 -14.46
C LEU A 21 0.43 -9.24 -14.16
N LEU A 22 -0.20 -8.16 -14.61
CA LEU A 22 -1.64 -7.95 -14.46
C LEU A 22 -2.44 -8.95 -15.30
N ASN A 23 -2.03 -9.24 -16.53
CA ASN A 23 -2.65 -10.26 -17.39
C ASN A 23 -2.51 -11.68 -16.80
N ALA A 24 -1.37 -11.98 -16.19
CA ALA A 24 -1.15 -13.26 -15.51
C ALA A 24 -2.01 -13.44 -14.25
N SER A 25 -2.63 -12.36 -13.76
CA SER A 25 -3.40 -12.34 -12.53
C SER A 25 -4.82 -11.81 -12.73
N PRO A 26 -5.72 -12.56 -13.41
CA PRO A 26 -7.08 -12.09 -13.74
C PRO A 26 -7.93 -11.77 -12.50
N GLN A 27 -7.61 -12.38 -11.37
CA GLN A 27 -8.27 -12.10 -10.08
C GLN A 27 -7.80 -10.80 -9.44
N GLY A 28 -6.76 -10.18 -10.01
CA GLY A 28 -6.12 -8.97 -9.47
C GLY A 28 -4.97 -9.27 -8.52
N LEU A 29 -4.12 -8.26 -8.34
CA LEU A 29 -2.97 -8.26 -7.44
C LEU A 29 -3.07 -7.12 -6.44
N GLY A 30 -2.70 -7.35 -5.20
CA GLY A 30 -2.44 -6.26 -4.25
C GLY A 30 -1.08 -5.59 -4.54
N GLU A 31 -0.97 -4.31 -4.18
CA GLU A 31 0.25 -3.52 -4.34
C GLU A 31 1.51 -4.23 -3.84
N TYR A 32 1.45 -4.79 -2.64
CA TYR A 32 2.59 -5.48 -2.03
C TYR A 32 3.11 -6.65 -2.88
N LEU A 33 2.19 -7.49 -3.40
CA LEU A 33 2.57 -8.59 -4.28
C LEU A 33 3.15 -8.09 -5.60
N LEU A 34 2.58 -7.01 -6.13
CA LEU A 34 3.08 -6.41 -7.36
C LEU A 34 4.48 -5.84 -7.19
N ILE A 35 4.74 -5.12 -6.10
CA ILE A 35 6.08 -4.62 -5.74
C ILE A 35 7.07 -5.80 -5.62
N ARG A 36 6.69 -6.88 -4.96
CA ARG A 36 7.56 -8.06 -4.82
C ARG A 36 7.89 -8.70 -6.17
N GLN A 37 6.91 -8.90 -7.05
CA GLN A 37 7.13 -9.47 -8.36
C GLN A 37 8.02 -8.56 -9.23
N LEU A 38 7.85 -7.24 -9.12
CA LEU A 38 8.71 -6.27 -9.78
C LEU A 38 10.14 -6.30 -9.23
N ALA A 39 10.32 -6.45 -7.92
CA ALA A 39 11.63 -6.62 -7.29
C ALA A 39 12.35 -7.88 -7.77
N GLU A 40 11.63 -9.00 -7.91
CA GLU A 40 12.18 -10.25 -8.45
C GLU A 40 12.57 -10.13 -9.95
N ARG A 41 11.78 -9.38 -10.72
CA ARG A 41 12.04 -9.17 -12.15
C ARG A 41 13.17 -8.18 -12.41
N TYR A 42 13.33 -7.19 -11.53
CA TYR A 42 14.29 -6.10 -11.65
C TYR A 42 15.14 -5.96 -10.37
N PRO A 43 16.12 -6.85 -10.16
CA PRO A 43 16.89 -6.91 -8.90
C PRO A 43 17.77 -5.67 -8.64
N ASP A 44 18.06 -4.90 -9.69
CA ASP A 44 18.86 -3.66 -9.61
C ASP A 44 18.00 -2.38 -9.55
N SER A 45 16.68 -2.52 -9.42
CA SER A 45 15.75 -1.39 -9.36
C SER A 45 15.45 -0.93 -7.94
N LEU A 46 14.82 0.25 -7.82
CA LEU A 46 14.31 0.76 -6.55
C LEU A 46 13.36 -0.22 -5.82
N PHE A 47 12.64 -1.07 -6.59
CA PHE A 47 11.71 -2.06 -6.03
C PHE A 47 12.42 -3.16 -5.25
N ALA A 48 13.68 -3.47 -5.60
CA ALA A 48 14.49 -4.50 -4.95
C ALA A 48 15.42 -3.97 -3.85
N GLU A 49 15.40 -2.66 -3.57
CA GLU A 49 16.27 -2.04 -2.56
C GLU A 49 16.01 -2.64 -1.16
N PRO A 50 17.04 -3.18 -0.48
CA PRO A 50 16.88 -3.79 0.82
C PRO A 50 16.34 -2.80 1.85
N GLY A 51 15.27 -3.18 2.55
CA GLY A 51 14.66 -2.33 3.59
C GLY A 51 13.74 -1.23 3.08
N ALA A 52 13.56 -1.08 1.76
CA ALA A 52 12.70 -0.04 1.19
C ALA A 52 11.25 -0.09 1.73
N LEU A 53 10.71 -1.28 1.97
CA LEU A 53 9.36 -1.44 2.56
C LEU A 53 9.31 -1.15 4.07
N GLN A 54 10.45 -0.93 4.72
CA GLN A 54 10.56 -0.63 6.15
C GLN A 54 10.86 0.85 6.42
N ASP A 55 11.40 1.55 5.43
CA ASP A 55 11.64 2.99 5.48
C ASP A 55 10.41 3.74 4.95
N PRO A 56 9.79 4.63 5.74
CA PRO A 56 8.56 5.31 5.37
C PRO A 56 8.68 6.15 4.09
N LEU A 57 9.81 6.82 3.88
CA LEU A 57 10.03 7.63 2.68
C LEU A 57 10.20 6.75 1.44
N ARG A 58 11.00 5.68 1.54
CA ARG A 58 11.19 4.72 0.45
C ARG A 58 9.90 4.01 0.08
N LEU A 59 9.14 3.57 1.08
CA LEU A 59 7.81 2.98 0.86
C LEU A 59 6.89 3.96 0.13
N PHE A 60 6.84 5.23 0.55
CA PHE A 60 6.09 6.26 -0.15
C PHE A 60 6.57 6.43 -1.60
N GLN A 61 7.88 6.49 -1.83
CA GLN A 61 8.45 6.65 -3.16
C GLN A 61 8.10 5.48 -4.09
N LEU A 62 8.22 4.24 -3.60
CA LEU A 62 7.84 3.05 -4.36
C LEU A 62 6.35 3.00 -4.67
N HIS A 63 5.52 3.29 -3.67
CA HIS A 63 4.07 3.38 -3.83
C HIS A 63 3.70 4.43 -4.87
N PHE A 64 4.22 5.64 -4.73
CA PHE A 64 3.93 6.73 -5.65
C PHE A 64 4.35 6.39 -7.09
N LEU A 65 5.59 5.90 -7.28
CA LEU A 65 6.12 5.52 -8.59
C LEU A 65 5.27 4.43 -9.25
N LEU A 66 4.91 3.39 -8.50
CA LEU A 66 4.04 2.31 -8.99
C LEU A 66 2.68 2.85 -9.42
N PHE A 67 2.03 3.68 -8.58
CA PHE A 67 0.71 4.23 -8.90
C PHE A 67 0.76 5.24 -10.05
N HIS A 68 1.83 6.04 -10.14
CA HIS A 68 2.08 6.91 -11.29
C HIS A 68 2.07 6.10 -12.60
N MET A 69 2.81 4.98 -12.64
CA MET A 69 2.87 4.10 -13.81
C MET A 69 1.56 3.38 -14.08
N LEU A 70 0.83 2.96 -13.04
CA LEU A 70 -0.49 2.35 -13.19
C LEU A 70 -1.51 3.31 -13.82
N TYR A 71 -1.50 4.58 -13.43
CA TYR A 71 -2.38 5.58 -14.03
C TYR A 71 -1.99 5.94 -15.46
N GLN A 72 -0.69 6.00 -15.78
CA GLN A 72 -0.23 6.14 -17.18
C GLN A 72 -0.64 4.93 -18.03
N LEU A 73 -0.46 3.72 -17.51
CA LEU A 73 -0.90 2.49 -18.16
C LEU A 73 -2.41 2.45 -18.38
N ALA A 74 -3.19 2.94 -17.40
CA ALA A 74 -4.63 3.03 -17.53
C ALA A 74 -5.07 3.94 -18.68
N ASP A 75 -4.37 5.05 -18.90
CA ASP A 75 -4.63 5.95 -20.04
C ASP A 75 -4.34 5.25 -21.38
N GLN A 76 -3.21 4.54 -21.49
CA GLN A 76 -2.86 3.77 -22.69
C GLN A 76 -3.87 2.65 -22.97
N LEU A 77 -4.32 1.94 -21.94
CA LEU A 77 -5.29 0.84 -22.06
C LEU A 77 -6.69 1.33 -22.42
N ALA A 78 -7.05 2.54 -22.03
CA ALA A 78 -8.34 3.14 -22.40
C ALA A 78 -8.49 3.30 -23.91
N GLU A 79 -7.39 3.50 -24.64
CA GLU A 79 -7.37 3.55 -26.12
C GLU A 79 -7.61 2.16 -26.75
N LEU A 80 -7.36 1.08 -26.01
CA LEU A 80 -7.51 -0.31 -26.43
C LEU A 80 -8.79 -0.99 -25.90
N ASP A 81 -9.76 -0.19 -25.49
CA ASP A 81 -11.03 -0.67 -24.89
C ASP A 81 -10.83 -1.57 -23.66
N GLN A 82 -9.77 -1.35 -22.90
CA GLN A 82 -9.49 -2.00 -21.64
C GLN A 82 -9.55 -1.01 -20.49
N THR A 83 -9.96 -1.47 -19.33
CA THR A 83 -10.03 -0.65 -18.11
C THR A 83 -9.14 -1.24 -17.04
N LEU A 84 -8.26 -0.42 -16.46
CA LEU A 84 -7.45 -0.79 -15.31
C LEU A 84 -8.16 -0.29 -14.03
N SER A 85 -8.59 -1.22 -13.19
CA SER A 85 -9.11 -0.91 -11.86
C SER A 85 -7.94 -0.80 -10.90
N ILE A 86 -7.71 0.38 -10.33
CA ILE A 86 -6.57 0.69 -9.47
C ILE A 86 -7.07 0.89 -8.04
N HIS A 87 -6.74 -0.06 -7.17
CA HIS A 87 -6.94 0.04 -5.74
C HIS A 87 -5.79 -0.70 -5.04
N ALA A 88 -5.17 -0.11 -4.01
CA ALA A 88 -3.94 -0.65 -3.38
C ALA A 88 -4.04 -2.13 -2.99
N LEU A 89 -5.21 -2.59 -2.56
CA LEU A 89 -5.45 -3.99 -2.21
C LEU A 89 -5.82 -4.87 -3.40
N HIS A 90 -6.19 -4.26 -4.55
CA HIS A 90 -6.74 -5.01 -5.66
C HIS A 90 -6.61 -4.24 -6.99
N ILE A 91 -5.56 -4.52 -7.74
CA ILE A 91 -5.26 -3.95 -9.05
C ILE A 91 -5.55 -5.01 -10.10
N ARG A 92 -6.42 -4.73 -11.08
CA ARG A 92 -6.78 -5.70 -12.11
C ARG A 92 -7.24 -5.07 -13.42
N LEU A 93 -7.02 -5.80 -14.51
CA LEU A 93 -7.58 -5.49 -15.83
C LEU A 93 -9.05 -5.91 -15.89
N LEU A 94 -9.88 -5.05 -16.43
CA LEU A 94 -11.29 -5.31 -16.68
C LEU A 94 -11.60 -5.05 -18.16
N PRO A 95 -12.43 -5.89 -18.82
CA PRO A 95 -12.99 -5.50 -20.11
C PRO A 95 -13.83 -4.23 -19.93
N ARG A 96 -13.78 -3.34 -20.91
CA ARG A 96 -14.61 -2.14 -20.87
C ARG A 96 -16.08 -2.53 -20.91
N ASP A 97 -16.81 -2.14 -19.88
CA ASP A 97 -18.26 -2.30 -19.89
C ASP A 97 -18.87 -1.19 -20.76
N ALA A 98 -19.36 -1.56 -21.95
CA ALA A 98 -19.99 -0.65 -22.90
C ALA A 98 -21.27 0.01 -22.34
N SER A 99 -21.78 -0.46 -21.22
CA SER A 99 -22.99 0.05 -20.55
C SER A 99 -22.69 1.06 -19.43
N ALA A 100 -21.43 1.26 -19.07
CA ALA A 100 -21.09 2.30 -18.09
C ALA A 100 -21.23 3.69 -18.71
N PRO A 101 -22.15 4.55 -18.20
CA PRO A 101 -22.27 5.90 -18.71
C PRO A 101 -20.94 6.64 -18.51
N GLY A 102 -20.45 7.25 -19.59
CA GLY A 102 -19.12 7.84 -19.71
C GLY A 102 -18.84 9.12 -18.89
N ILE A 103 -19.29 9.16 -17.65
CA ILE A 103 -18.85 10.14 -16.67
C ILE A 103 -17.93 9.36 -15.71
N ALA A 104 -16.68 9.18 -16.10
CA ALA A 104 -15.64 8.93 -15.11
C ALA A 104 -15.61 10.19 -14.23
N LEU A 105 -16.16 10.09 -13.02
CA LEU A 105 -15.87 11.05 -11.95
C LEU A 105 -14.34 11.15 -11.93
N GLU A 106 -13.80 12.38 -12.09
CA GLU A 106 -12.36 12.60 -12.00
C GLU A 106 -11.87 11.94 -10.71
N ASP A 107 -11.09 10.87 -10.85
CA ASP A 107 -10.47 10.22 -9.71
C ASP A 107 -9.47 11.20 -9.08
N PRO A 108 -9.72 11.73 -7.87
CA PRO A 108 -8.81 12.67 -7.22
C PRO A 108 -7.42 12.09 -7.02
N LEU A 109 -7.33 10.76 -6.88
CA LEU A 109 -6.07 10.03 -6.73
C LEU A 109 -5.27 10.03 -8.05
N ARG A 110 -5.95 9.92 -9.19
CA ARG A 110 -5.30 10.01 -10.50
C ARG A 110 -4.55 11.32 -10.65
N ARG A 111 -5.18 12.43 -10.33
CA ARG A 111 -4.55 13.77 -10.41
C ARG A 111 -3.32 13.86 -9.51
N TYR A 112 -3.41 13.32 -8.30
CA TYR A 112 -2.32 13.31 -7.35
C TYR A 112 -1.11 12.49 -7.84
N TYR A 113 -1.34 11.25 -8.30
CA TYR A 113 -0.24 10.39 -8.74
C TYR A 113 0.35 10.78 -10.09
N LEU A 114 -0.39 11.46 -10.97
CA LEU A 114 0.16 11.98 -12.21
C LEU A 114 0.96 13.28 -12.03
N ASP A 115 0.82 13.96 -10.90
CA ASP A 115 1.61 15.14 -10.56
C ASP A 115 2.97 14.72 -9.98
N TRP A 116 3.98 14.63 -10.85
CA TRP A 116 5.34 14.22 -10.47
C TRP A 116 6.01 15.15 -9.45
N GLN A 117 5.54 16.38 -9.27
CA GLN A 117 6.03 17.28 -8.23
C GLN A 117 5.81 16.71 -6.83
N GLN A 118 4.72 15.99 -6.61
CA GLN A 118 4.41 15.34 -5.34
C GLN A 118 5.52 14.37 -4.92
N TRP A 119 6.06 13.60 -5.88
CA TRP A 119 7.17 12.67 -5.61
C TRP A 119 8.47 13.42 -5.24
N ARG A 120 8.77 14.52 -5.96
CA ARG A 120 10.01 15.30 -5.75
C ARG A 120 9.99 16.12 -4.46
N GLU A 121 8.85 16.69 -4.13
CA GLU A 121 8.71 17.61 -3.00
C GLU A 121 8.41 16.89 -1.68
N THR A 122 8.07 15.59 -1.71
CA THR A 122 7.79 14.83 -0.50
C THR A 122 9.08 14.35 0.17
N HIS A 123 9.34 14.84 1.37
CA HIS A 123 10.48 14.50 2.21
C HIS A 123 10.07 13.58 3.37
N ALA A 124 11.03 12.99 4.05
CA ALA A 124 10.77 12.06 5.17
C ALA A 124 9.86 12.68 6.27
N GLU A 125 10.03 13.98 6.53
CA GLU A 125 9.20 14.72 7.51
C GLU A 125 7.74 14.85 7.04
N ASP A 126 7.52 14.96 5.74
CA ASP A 126 6.17 15.08 5.17
C ASP A 126 5.44 13.74 5.26
N VAL A 127 6.13 12.64 4.92
CA VAL A 127 5.60 11.29 5.09
C VAL A 127 5.28 11.01 6.54
N GLN A 128 6.17 11.38 7.47
CA GLN A 128 5.91 11.22 8.89
C GLN A 128 4.70 12.06 9.35
N ARG A 129 4.57 13.30 8.85
CA ARG A 129 3.40 14.15 9.14
C ARG A 129 2.09 13.58 8.56
N LEU A 130 2.14 13.01 7.35
CA LEU A 130 0.99 12.33 6.75
C LEU A 130 0.54 11.12 7.58
N LEU A 131 1.48 10.28 8.00
CA LEU A 131 1.21 9.15 8.89
C LEU A 131 0.64 9.61 10.22
N ASP A 132 1.26 10.60 10.86
CA ASP A 132 0.76 11.20 12.10
C ASP A 132 -0.63 11.85 11.92
N GLY A 133 -0.85 12.50 10.78
CA GLY A 133 -2.14 13.10 10.43
C GLY A 133 -3.24 12.07 10.18
N PHE A 134 -2.90 10.97 9.53
CA PHE A 134 -3.81 9.85 9.33
C PHE A 134 -4.24 9.25 10.68
N TRP A 135 -3.30 9.00 11.56
CA TRP A 135 -3.57 8.46 12.89
C TRP A 135 -4.38 9.41 13.78
N ARG A 136 -4.21 10.73 13.63
CA ARG A 136 -4.97 11.73 14.41
C ARG A 136 -6.39 11.94 13.90
N ARG A 137 -6.65 11.78 12.60
CA ARG A 137 -7.97 12.05 11.99
C ARG A 137 -8.95 10.90 12.08
N GLN A 138 -8.53 9.72 12.50
CA GLN A 138 -9.46 8.61 12.71
C GLN A 138 -10.24 8.83 14.01
N PRO A 139 -11.58 9.03 13.94
CA PRO A 139 -12.37 9.26 15.14
C PRO A 139 -12.32 8.01 16.03
N LYS A 140 -12.06 8.22 17.33
CA LYS A 140 -12.12 7.16 18.35
C LYS A 140 -13.50 6.47 18.41
N SER A 141 -14.52 7.12 17.89
CA SER A 141 -15.92 6.70 17.95
C SER A 141 -16.31 5.60 16.94
N MET A 142 -15.41 5.10 16.12
CA MET A 142 -15.74 4.08 15.09
C MET A 142 -15.27 2.67 15.46
N VAL A 143 -14.63 2.46 16.60
CA VAL A 143 -14.29 1.11 17.07
C VAL A 143 -15.44 0.59 17.91
N THR A 144 -16.10 -0.48 17.43
CA THR A 144 -17.15 -1.15 18.20
C THR A 144 -16.56 -1.96 19.36
N ALA A 145 -17.37 -2.27 20.37
CA ALA A 145 -16.92 -3.12 21.47
C ALA A 145 -16.44 -4.50 20.98
N ASP A 146 -17.12 -5.06 19.96
CA ASP A 146 -16.75 -6.34 19.36
C ASP A 146 -15.41 -6.27 18.63
N GLU A 147 -15.17 -5.21 17.84
CA GLU A 147 -13.89 -5.00 17.17
C GLU A 147 -12.74 -4.85 18.16
N LEU A 148 -12.97 -4.10 19.24
CA LEU A 148 -11.97 -3.95 20.29
C LEU A 148 -11.65 -5.29 20.95
N GLN A 149 -12.67 -6.05 21.32
CA GLN A 149 -12.50 -7.35 21.96
C GLN A 149 -11.78 -8.33 21.06
N GLN A 150 -12.14 -8.39 19.77
CA GLN A 150 -11.45 -9.23 18.77
C GLN A 150 -9.98 -8.82 18.60
N ALA A 151 -9.69 -7.53 18.52
CA ALA A 151 -8.32 -7.04 18.42
C ALA A 151 -7.47 -7.40 19.66
N LEU A 152 -8.05 -7.34 20.87
CA LEU A 152 -7.39 -7.76 22.10
C LEU A 152 -7.11 -9.27 22.10
N ILE A 153 -8.06 -10.09 21.66
CA ILE A 153 -7.90 -11.55 21.53
C ILE A 153 -6.76 -11.88 20.55
N VAL A 154 -6.76 -11.26 19.37
CA VAL A 154 -5.72 -11.45 18.35
C VAL A 154 -4.34 -11.10 18.89
N MET A 155 -4.25 -10.04 19.70
CA MET A 155 -3.01 -9.58 20.35
C MET A 155 -2.69 -10.33 21.65
N GLU A 156 -3.55 -11.28 22.05
CA GLU A 156 -3.42 -12.03 23.32
C GLU A 156 -3.29 -11.09 24.54
N LEU A 157 -4.10 -10.03 24.57
CA LEU A 157 -4.19 -9.04 25.63
C LEU A 157 -5.58 -9.08 26.28
N GLN A 158 -5.65 -8.59 27.53
CA GLN A 158 -6.90 -8.43 28.28
C GLN A 158 -7.04 -6.99 28.73
N GLU A 159 -8.28 -6.52 28.90
CA GLU A 159 -8.55 -5.22 29.54
C GLU A 159 -8.40 -5.32 31.07
N PRO A 160 -7.91 -4.25 31.73
CA PRO A 160 -7.39 -3.02 31.14
C PRO A 160 -5.97 -3.20 30.58
N THR A 161 -5.68 -2.53 29.45
CA THR A 161 -4.36 -2.55 28.85
C THR A 161 -3.91 -1.11 28.50
N ASP A 162 -2.63 -0.91 28.30
CA ASP A 162 -2.05 0.38 27.93
C ASP A 162 -1.28 0.32 26.60
N ALA A 163 -0.97 1.50 26.06
CA ALA A 163 -0.26 1.66 24.81
C ALA A 163 1.12 0.95 24.79
N ARG A 164 1.79 0.90 25.94
CA ARG A 164 3.10 0.24 26.07
C ARG A 164 2.98 -1.27 25.99
N ALA A 165 2.01 -1.85 26.68
CA ALA A 165 1.74 -3.29 26.65
C ALA A 165 1.33 -3.74 25.25
N ILE A 166 0.45 -3.00 24.57
CA ILE A 166 0.03 -3.27 23.19
C ILE A 166 1.24 -3.28 22.26
N LYS A 167 2.09 -2.25 22.29
CA LYS A 167 3.28 -2.15 21.44
C LYS A 167 4.30 -3.26 21.70
N GLN A 168 4.52 -3.60 22.97
CA GLN A 168 5.42 -4.68 23.36
C GLN A 168 4.92 -6.03 22.84
N ARG A 169 3.62 -6.31 23.01
CA ARG A 169 3.00 -7.56 22.59
C ARG A 169 2.99 -7.68 21.06
N TYR A 170 2.61 -6.63 20.36
CA TYR A 170 2.68 -6.59 18.90
C TYR A 170 4.07 -6.94 18.37
N ARG A 171 5.14 -6.29 18.90
CA ARG A 171 6.53 -6.58 18.48
C ARG A 171 6.92 -8.04 18.73
N ALA A 172 6.48 -8.62 19.84
CA ALA A 172 6.75 -10.02 20.16
C ALA A 172 6.07 -10.96 19.16
N LEU A 173 4.78 -10.75 18.88
CA LEU A 173 4.00 -11.61 18.00
C LEU A 173 4.44 -11.46 16.53
N VAL A 174 4.68 -10.25 16.05
CA VAL A 174 5.19 -10.02 14.69
C VAL A 174 6.56 -10.68 14.49
N ARG A 175 7.43 -10.66 15.48
CA ARG A 175 8.75 -11.33 15.40
C ARG A 175 8.63 -12.85 15.19
N VAL A 176 7.59 -13.47 15.77
CA VAL A 176 7.34 -14.92 15.65
C VAL A 176 6.67 -15.25 14.31
N HIS A 177 5.72 -14.41 13.89
CA HIS A 177 4.89 -14.66 12.72
C HIS A 177 5.33 -13.91 11.46
N HIS A 178 6.54 -13.30 11.46
CA HIS A 178 7.04 -12.54 10.31
C HIS A 178 7.28 -13.47 9.11
N PRO A 179 6.76 -13.12 7.91
CA PRO A 179 6.91 -13.94 6.70
C PRO A 179 8.36 -14.25 6.35
N ASP A 180 9.26 -13.29 6.52
CA ASP A 180 10.71 -13.46 6.24
C ASP A 180 11.42 -14.45 7.17
N ARG A 181 10.75 -14.89 8.24
CA ARG A 181 11.26 -15.88 9.20
C ARG A 181 10.50 -17.20 9.16
N GLY A 182 9.76 -17.43 8.06
CA GLY A 182 8.95 -18.62 7.90
C GLY A 182 7.64 -18.60 8.69
N GLY A 183 7.21 -17.42 9.15
CA GLY A 183 5.94 -17.24 9.86
C GLY A 183 4.75 -17.21 8.91
N ASP A 184 3.56 -17.31 9.51
CA ASP A 184 2.29 -17.31 8.79
C ASP A 184 1.90 -15.89 8.36
N THR A 185 1.82 -15.67 7.05
CA THR A 185 1.44 -14.37 6.46
C THR A 185 0.02 -13.95 6.85
N ALA A 186 -0.93 -14.89 6.96
CA ALA A 186 -2.30 -14.59 7.36
C ALA A 186 -2.32 -14.09 8.81
N ARG A 187 -1.57 -14.74 9.68
CA ARG A 187 -1.43 -14.34 11.09
C ARG A 187 -0.76 -12.96 11.22
N ALA A 188 0.26 -12.68 10.42
CA ALA A 188 0.90 -11.36 10.41
C ALA A 188 -0.08 -10.24 9.97
N GLN A 189 -0.95 -10.51 9.00
CA GLN A 189 -2.00 -9.58 8.57
C GLN A 189 -3.04 -9.34 9.66
N GLU A 190 -3.49 -10.40 10.34
CA GLU A 190 -4.41 -10.27 11.49
C GLU A 190 -3.81 -9.41 12.61
N LEU A 191 -2.52 -9.62 12.93
CA LEU A 191 -1.82 -8.83 13.94
C LEU A 191 -1.73 -7.35 13.55
N ASN A 192 -1.46 -7.05 12.26
CA ASN A 192 -1.43 -5.69 11.76
C ASN A 192 -2.81 -5.03 11.88
N GLN A 193 -3.86 -5.73 11.50
CA GLN A 193 -5.23 -5.23 11.59
C GLN A 193 -5.66 -5.00 13.04
N ALA A 194 -5.35 -5.93 13.94
CA ALA A 194 -5.62 -5.77 15.38
C ALA A 194 -4.88 -4.55 15.95
N MET A 195 -3.61 -4.35 15.57
CA MET A 195 -2.83 -3.18 15.97
C MET A 195 -3.48 -1.87 15.53
N LEU A 196 -4.00 -1.82 14.30
CA LEU A 196 -4.72 -0.65 13.79
C LEU A 196 -5.98 -0.33 14.61
N ILE A 197 -6.77 -1.34 14.96
CA ILE A 197 -7.98 -1.18 15.78
C ILE A 197 -7.60 -0.64 17.18
N LEU A 198 -6.59 -1.24 17.82
CA LEU A 198 -6.13 -0.82 19.13
C LEU A 198 -5.55 0.60 19.14
N GLN A 199 -4.82 0.99 18.09
CA GLN A 199 -4.34 2.35 17.91
C GLN A 199 -5.48 3.36 17.77
N ARG A 200 -6.55 3.00 17.07
CA ARG A 200 -7.75 3.84 16.96
C ARG A 200 -8.43 4.07 18.31
N TYR A 201 -8.50 3.04 19.13
CA TYR A 201 -9.20 3.08 20.41
C TYR A 201 -8.36 3.75 21.50
N TYR A 202 -7.12 3.32 21.70
CA TYR A 202 -6.25 3.81 22.78
C TYR A 202 -5.44 5.07 22.42
N GLY A 203 -5.39 5.48 21.15
CA GLY A 203 -4.56 6.58 20.66
C GLY A 203 -3.13 6.13 20.35
N LYS A 204 -2.15 7.06 20.44
CA LYS A 204 -0.74 6.71 20.15
C LYS A 204 -0.28 5.52 21.01
N VAL A 205 -0.20 4.38 20.37
CA VAL A 205 0.37 3.13 20.91
C VAL A 205 1.83 3.02 20.49
#